data_49ffb7ea7274da5584ebaa0e31b8028a
#
_entry.id   49ffb7ea7274da5584ebaa0e31b8028a
#
_cell.length_a   1.000
_cell.length_b   1.000
_cell.length_c   1.000
_cell.angle_alpha   90.00
_cell.angle_beta   90.00
_cell.angle_gamma   90.00
#
_symmetry.space_group_name_H-M   'P 1'
#
loop_
_entity.id
_entity.type
_entity.pdbx_description
1 polymer ?
#
loop_
_entity_poly.entity_id
_entity_poly.type
_entity_poly.pdbx_seq_one_letter_code
_entity_poly.pdbx_strand_id
1 'polypeptide(L)'
;MRTPLLSTLAIFAAAAWVWIHAAETPRYLVSHNPVLVELFTSEGCSSCPPADALLSKFDRQSRTGAEIVVLSEHVDYWNDLGWKDPYSSHVYSDRQNNYADRLGLSSVYTPQMVVDGTIEFVGSSARSANDAFARAFSAPKIPIHLSSITLVQPDILRAHIETEALTDSFGERDPEVYVAVALDHAESEVSRGENGGQRLAHTAVVRTLLKIGSVQHGQRFAQDVQLKLEPGTDPRHLRLIAFLQQPHQGRVIGVAVHSVGMN
;
A
#
# COMPACT_ATOMS: atom_id res chain seq x y z
N MET A 1 -12.48 -59.24 -81.17
CA MET A 1 -11.36 -58.40 -80.69
C MET A 1 -11.88 -57.57 -79.57
N ARG A 2 -11.50 -57.90 -78.30
CA ARG A 2 -11.98 -57.27 -77.08
C ARG A 2 -10.87 -56.53 -76.45
N THR A 3 -10.98 -55.23 -76.26
CA THR A 3 -10.06 -54.39 -75.55
C THR A 3 -10.40 -54.34 -74.10
N PRO A 4 -9.45 -54.46 -73.11
CA PRO A 4 -9.75 -54.32 -71.70
C PRO A 4 -9.63 -52.85 -71.22
N LEU A 5 -10.61 -52.42 -70.45
CA LEU A 5 -10.62 -51.17 -69.74
C LEU A 5 -9.64 -51.28 -68.50
N LEU A 6 -8.73 -50.34 -68.42
CA LEU A 6 -7.87 -50.14 -67.24
C LEU A 6 -8.59 -49.15 -66.26
N SER A 7 -8.96 -49.65 -65.12
CA SER A 7 -9.53 -48.85 -64.03
C SER A 7 -8.38 -48.29 -63.17
N THR A 8 -8.20 -46.99 -63.24
CA THR A 8 -7.28 -46.27 -62.31
C THR A 8 -7.98 -45.96 -61.03
N LEU A 9 -7.49 -46.58 -59.97
CA LEU A 9 -7.88 -46.31 -58.57
C LEU A 9 -7.12 -45.07 -58.06
N ALA A 10 -7.85 -43.97 -57.80
CA ALA A 10 -7.31 -42.77 -57.20
C ALA A 10 -7.38 -42.92 -55.66
N ILE A 11 -6.25 -43.00 -55.00
CA ILE A 11 -6.13 -43.02 -53.54
C ILE A 11 -6.10 -41.57 -53.05
N PHE A 12 -7.17 -41.13 -52.38
CA PHE A 12 -7.21 -39.87 -51.66
C PHE A 12 -6.57 -40.06 -50.30
N ALA A 13 -5.37 -39.53 -50.11
CA ALA A 13 -4.74 -39.38 -48.78
C ALA A 13 -5.33 -38.19 -48.06
N ALA A 14 -6.21 -38.41 -47.09
CA ALA A 14 -6.71 -37.39 -46.20
C ALA A 14 -5.63 -37.06 -45.14
N ALA A 15 -4.97 -35.94 -45.30
CA ALA A 15 -4.06 -35.41 -44.25
C ALA A 15 -4.90 -34.82 -43.12
N ALA A 16 -5.00 -35.54 -42.03
CA ALA A 16 -5.60 -35.03 -40.78
C ALA A 16 -4.65 -34.04 -40.12
N TRP A 17 -4.97 -32.76 -40.18
CA TRP A 17 -4.31 -31.73 -39.38
C TRP A 17 -4.75 -31.86 -37.93
N VAL A 18 -3.90 -32.41 -37.07
CA VAL A 18 -4.08 -32.41 -35.66
C VAL A 18 -3.67 -31.03 -35.15
N TRP A 19 -4.65 -30.20 -34.82
CA TRP A 19 -4.41 -28.96 -34.04
C TRP A 19 -4.05 -29.35 -32.63
N ILE A 20 -2.77 -29.33 -32.33
CA ILE A 20 -2.29 -29.41 -30.94
C ILE A 20 -2.64 -28.05 -30.32
N HIS A 21 -3.76 -27.97 -29.63
CA HIS A 21 -4.02 -26.88 -28.68
C HIS A 21 -3.03 -27.04 -27.56
N ALA A 22 -1.93 -26.30 -27.59
CA ALA A 22 -1.10 -26.08 -26.41
C ALA A 22 -2.02 -25.46 -25.37
N ALA A 23 -2.45 -26.25 -24.39
CA ALA A 23 -3.10 -25.72 -23.20
C ALA A 23 -2.08 -24.78 -22.56
N GLU A 24 -2.29 -23.46 -22.68
CA GLU A 24 -1.59 -22.48 -21.89
C GLU A 24 -1.88 -22.84 -20.44
N THR A 25 -0.88 -23.41 -19.76
CA THR A 25 -0.91 -23.56 -18.31
C THR A 25 -1.15 -22.16 -17.74
N PRO A 26 -2.22 -21.95 -16.95
CA PRO A 26 -2.41 -20.66 -16.32
C PRO A 26 -1.13 -20.37 -15.52
N ARG A 27 -0.41 -19.33 -15.91
CA ARG A 27 0.61 -18.73 -15.06
C ARG A 27 -0.15 -18.26 -13.82
N TYR A 28 -0.14 -19.06 -12.79
CA TYR A 28 -0.43 -18.60 -11.44
C TYR A 28 0.62 -17.51 -11.16
N LEU A 29 0.23 -16.27 -11.42
CA LEU A 29 0.88 -15.14 -10.78
C LEU A 29 0.74 -15.44 -9.30
N VAL A 30 1.84 -15.65 -8.61
CA VAL A 30 1.84 -15.72 -7.15
C VAL A 30 1.37 -14.35 -6.71
N SER A 31 0.06 -14.21 -6.49
CA SER A 31 -0.53 -13.01 -5.93
C SER A 31 -0.02 -12.96 -4.50
N HIS A 32 1.00 -12.14 -4.27
CA HIS A 32 1.39 -11.80 -2.92
C HIS A 32 0.29 -10.92 -2.32
N ASN A 33 -0.16 -11.27 -1.12
CA ASN A 33 -1.09 -10.43 -0.39
C ASN A 33 -0.46 -9.05 -0.17
N PRO A 34 -1.19 -7.94 -0.43
CA PRO A 34 -0.65 -6.60 -0.25
C PRO A 34 -0.27 -6.34 1.20
N VAL A 35 0.87 -5.69 1.40
CA VAL A 35 1.46 -5.41 2.72
C VAL A 35 1.52 -3.91 2.93
N LEU A 36 1.07 -3.43 4.09
CA LEU A 36 1.21 -2.04 4.50
C LEU A 36 2.54 -1.84 5.24
N VAL A 37 3.28 -0.82 4.84
CA VAL A 37 4.51 -0.35 5.51
C VAL A 37 4.33 1.08 5.94
N GLU A 38 4.39 1.33 7.22
CA GLU A 38 4.33 2.66 7.82
C GLU A 38 5.74 3.04 8.29
N LEU A 39 6.23 4.19 7.87
CA LEU A 39 7.49 4.78 8.34
C LEU A 39 7.18 6.01 9.17
N PHE A 40 7.50 5.96 10.45
CA PHE A 40 7.52 7.13 11.33
C PHE A 40 8.87 7.82 11.20
N THR A 41 8.86 9.03 10.65
CA THR A 41 10.04 9.81 10.26
C THR A 41 9.88 11.28 10.62
N SER A 42 10.92 12.08 10.43
CA SER A 42 10.87 13.54 10.51
C SER A 42 12.05 14.16 9.77
N GLU A 43 11.83 15.31 9.14
CA GLU A 43 12.91 16.13 8.57
C GLU A 43 13.90 16.66 9.62
N GLY A 44 13.46 16.75 10.90
CA GLY A 44 14.32 17.13 12.03
C GLY A 44 15.29 16.04 12.48
N CYS A 45 15.11 14.80 12.04
CA CYS A 45 15.85 13.63 12.51
C CYS A 45 16.98 13.27 11.53
N SER A 46 18.25 13.41 11.93
CA SER A 46 19.43 13.16 11.06
C SER A 46 19.64 11.68 10.69
N SER A 47 19.06 10.75 11.46
CA SER A 47 19.11 9.31 11.15
C SER A 47 17.96 8.84 10.24
N CYS A 48 17.01 9.72 9.90
CA CYS A 48 15.82 9.38 9.12
C CYS A 48 16.05 9.27 7.60
N PRO A 49 16.86 10.09 6.92
CA PRO A 49 16.97 10.06 5.46
C PRO A 49 17.34 8.70 4.85
N PRO A 50 18.16 7.84 5.47
CA PRO A 50 18.38 6.48 4.96
C PRO A 50 17.12 5.60 4.98
N ALA A 51 16.20 5.81 5.94
CA ALA A 51 14.93 5.09 6.02
C ALA A 51 13.93 5.59 4.96
N ASP A 52 13.87 6.90 4.72
CA ASP A 52 13.07 7.50 3.65
C ASP A 52 13.50 6.97 2.27
N ALA A 53 14.83 6.87 2.04
CA ALA A 53 15.37 6.28 0.83
C ALA A 53 15.01 4.79 0.68
N LEU A 54 15.00 4.03 1.78
CA LEU A 54 14.60 2.62 1.78
C LEU A 54 13.09 2.48 1.52
N LEU A 55 12.24 3.31 2.11
CA LEU A 55 10.80 3.35 1.85
C LEU A 55 10.51 3.63 0.37
N SER A 56 11.22 4.62 -0.20
CA SER A 56 11.12 4.94 -1.63
C SER A 56 11.53 3.77 -2.54
N LYS A 57 12.51 2.97 -2.11
CA LYS A 57 12.88 1.74 -2.83
C LYS A 57 11.74 0.72 -2.80
N PHE A 58 11.08 0.52 -1.66
CA PHE A 58 9.93 -0.40 -1.54
C PHE A 58 8.76 0.05 -2.40
N ASP A 59 8.44 1.33 -2.42
CA ASP A 59 7.40 1.90 -3.28
C ASP A 59 7.64 1.60 -4.77
N ARG A 60 8.88 1.76 -5.23
CA ARG A 60 9.26 1.43 -6.62
C ARG A 60 9.18 -0.07 -6.91
N GLN A 61 9.50 -0.94 -5.96
CA GLN A 61 9.42 -2.38 -6.12
C GLN A 61 7.96 -2.86 -6.21
N SER A 62 7.04 -2.23 -5.50
CA SER A 62 5.61 -2.48 -5.58
C SER A 62 5.08 -2.34 -7.01
N ARG A 63 5.55 -1.34 -7.75
CA ARG A 63 5.15 -1.11 -9.15
C ARG A 63 5.59 -2.23 -10.10
N THR A 64 6.44 -3.15 -9.68
CA THR A 64 6.96 -4.27 -10.47
C THR A 64 6.40 -5.64 -10.08
N GLY A 65 5.37 -5.69 -9.21
CA GLY A 65 4.61 -6.91 -8.92
C GLY A 65 4.65 -7.45 -7.50
N ALA A 66 5.38 -6.81 -6.56
CA ALA A 66 5.22 -7.05 -5.14
C ALA A 66 4.34 -5.94 -4.58
N GLU A 67 3.16 -6.27 -4.05
CA GLU A 67 2.24 -5.25 -3.55
C GLU A 67 2.67 -4.77 -2.16
N ILE A 68 3.59 -3.80 -2.12
CA ILE A 68 3.98 -3.10 -0.90
C ILE A 68 3.37 -1.70 -0.97
N VAL A 69 2.40 -1.42 -0.13
CA VAL A 69 1.81 -0.11 0.04
C VAL A 69 2.55 0.61 1.16
N VAL A 70 3.11 1.78 0.87
CA VAL A 70 3.92 2.53 1.83
C VAL A 70 3.22 3.80 2.28
N LEU A 71 3.42 4.19 3.55
CA LEU A 71 3.02 5.45 4.15
C LEU A 71 4.23 6.07 4.85
N SER A 72 4.52 7.35 4.58
CA SER A 72 5.48 8.15 5.32
C SER A 72 4.72 9.07 6.27
N GLU A 73 4.84 8.83 7.56
CA GLU A 73 4.14 9.51 8.63
C GLU A 73 5.12 10.36 9.42
N HIS A 74 5.08 11.68 9.19
CA HIS A 74 6.00 12.62 9.80
C HIS A 74 5.53 13.01 11.20
N VAL A 75 6.30 12.61 12.21
CA VAL A 75 6.01 12.91 13.63
C VAL A 75 6.41 14.34 14.00
N ASP A 76 5.68 14.93 14.95
CA ASP A 76 5.85 16.34 15.31
C ASP A 76 6.79 16.62 16.49
N TYR A 77 7.21 15.62 17.26
CA TYR A 77 8.03 15.82 18.45
C TYR A 77 9.49 16.24 18.17
N TRP A 78 9.90 16.30 16.89
CA TRP A 78 11.16 16.87 16.45
C TRP A 78 11.09 18.38 16.18
N ASN A 79 9.89 18.95 16.08
CA ASN A 79 9.68 20.33 15.61
C ASN A 79 10.35 21.39 16.48
N ASP A 80 10.53 21.14 17.77
CA ASP A 80 11.14 22.07 18.72
C ASP A 80 12.68 22.02 18.73
N LEU A 81 13.29 21.16 17.88
CA LEU A 81 14.74 20.96 17.80
C LEU A 81 15.40 21.74 16.65
N GLY A 82 14.79 22.85 16.26
CA GLY A 82 15.37 23.82 15.31
C GLY A 82 14.81 23.81 13.90
N TRP A 83 14.02 22.80 13.51
CA TRP A 83 13.31 22.71 12.24
C TRP A 83 11.89 22.22 12.44
N LYS A 84 10.93 22.96 11.93
CA LYS A 84 9.53 22.52 11.91
C LYS A 84 9.26 21.81 10.58
N ASP A 85 9.05 20.53 10.64
CA ASP A 85 8.73 19.69 9.49
C ASP A 85 7.35 20.05 8.92
N PRO A 86 7.26 20.50 7.65
CA PRO A 86 5.99 20.94 7.04
C PRO A 86 4.97 19.81 6.85
N TYR A 87 5.40 18.56 6.93
CA TYR A 87 4.55 17.39 6.76
C TYR A 87 4.13 16.76 8.09
N SER A 88 4.70 17.22 9.21
CA SER A 88 4.47 16.63 10.51
C SER A 88 3.06 16.88 11.06
N SER A 89 2.55 15.90 11.79
CA SER A 89 1.28 16.00 12.49
C SER A 89 1.30 15.21 13.79
N HIS A 90 0.64 15.76 14.81
CA HIS A 90 0.44 15.06 16.10
C HIS A 90 -0.33 13.75 15.93
N VAL A 91 -1.21 13.65 14.93
CA VAL A 91 -1.93 12.39 14.60
C VAL A 91 -0.96 11.22 14.35
N TYR A 92 0.19 11.48 13.73
CA TYR A 92 1.18 10.43 13.46
C TYR A 92 2.00 10.10 14.69
N SER A 93 2.31 11.08 15.54
CA SER A 93 2.94 10.84 16.84
C SER A 93 2.05 10.01 17.76
N ASP A 94 0.74 10.30 17.81
CA ASP A 94 -0.24 9.51 18.55
C ASP A 94 -0.36 8.09 18.00
N ARG A 95 -0.38 7.93 16.66
CA ARG A 95 -0.42 6.61 16.03
C ARG A 95 0.82 5.79 16.38
N GLN A 96 2.00 6.40 16.38
CA GLN A 96 3.24 5.77 16.78
C GLN A 96 3.22 5.37 18.27
N ASN A 97 2.75 6.24 19.16
CA ASN A 97 2.60 5.95 20.58
C ASN A 97 1.68 4.74 20.82
N ASN A 98 0.54 4.69 20.13
CA ASN A 98 -0.38 3.56 20.21
C ASN A 98 0.27 2.25 19.74
N TYR A 99 1.14 2.28 18.73
CA TYR A 99 1.95 1.12 18.35
C TYR A 99 2.94 0.75 19.44
N ALA A 100 3.63 1.72 20.04
CA ALA A 100 4.57 1.47 21.10
C ALA A 100 3.90 0.80 22.32
N ASP A 101 2.75 1.30 22.74
CA ASP A 101 1.95 0.73 23.84
C ASP A 101 1.55 -0.72 23.54
N ARG A 102 1.02 -0.97 22.36
CA ARG A 102 0.57 -2.32 21.97
C ARG A 102 1.72 -3.31 21.81
N LEU A 103 2.85 -2.85 21.29
CA LEU A 103 4.04 -3.70 21.07
C LEU A 103 4.92 -3.81 22.32
N GLY A 104 4.58 -3.10 23.41
CA GLY A 104 5.33 -3.12 24.66
C GLY A 104 6.70 -2.46 24.58
N LEU A 105 6.83 -1.44 23.72
CA LEU A 105 8.08 -0.68 23.59
C LEU A 105 8.21 0.29 24.77
N SER A 106 9.42 0.46 25.26
CA SER A 106 9.70 1.39 26.37
C SER A 106 9.66 2.87 25.94
N SER A 107 9.80 3.16 24.65
CA SER A 107 9.78 4.50 24.07
C SER A 107 9.54 4.45 22.56
N VAL A 108 9.02 5.53 22.00
CA VAL A 108 9.00 5.77 20.56
C VAL A 108 10.38 6.24 20.07
N TYR A 109 10.67 6.03 18.81
CA TYR A 109 11.92 6.46 18.17
C TYR A 109 11.73 6.67 16.67
N THR A 110 12.59 7.47 16.05
CA THR A 110 12.69 7.61 14.60
C THR A 110 14.11 7.32 14.11
N PRO A 111 14.26 6.74 12.90
CA PRO A 111 13.18 6.25 12.04
C PRO A 111 12.66 4.89 12.52
N GLN A 112 11.34 4.71 12.60
CA GLN A 112 10.71 3.44 12.92
C GLN A 112 9.87 2.97 11.74
N MET A 113 10.04 1.72 11.29
CA MET A 113 9.11 1.06 10.38
C MET A 113 8.20 0.09 11.11
N VAL A 114 6.93 0.04 10.67
CA VAL A 114 5.94 -0.94 11.12
C VAL A 114 5.37 -1.63 9.88
N VAL A 115 5.45 -2.96 9.83
CA VAL A 115 4.92 -3.78 8.74
C VAL A 115 3.65 -4.46 9.21
N ASP A 116 2.55 -4.25 8.47
CA ASP A 116 1.21 -4.78 8.75
C ASP A 116 0.76 -4.60 10.21
N GLY A 117 1.20 -3.54 10.85
CA GLY A 117 0.86 -3.22 12.23
C GLY A 117 1.45 -4.20 13.26
N THR A 118 2.28 -5.17 12.91
CA THR A 118 2.71 -6.25 13.82
C THR A 118 4.22 -6.38 14.00
N ILE A 119 5.01 -5.97 13.04
CA ILE A 119 6.47 -6.14 13.05
C ILE A 119 7.08 -4.74 12.97
N GLU A 120 7.77 -4.33 14.01
CA GLU A 120 8.46 -3.03 14.05
C GLU A 120 9.98 -3.23 14.06
N PHE A 121 10.70 -2.25 13.55
CA PHE A 121 12.16 -2.23 13.51
C PHE A 121 12.70 -0.84 13.14
N VAL A 122 14.02 -0.63 13.36
CA VAL A 122 14.70 0.58 12.91
C VAL A 122 14.56 0.74 11.40
N GLY A 123 13.91 1.82 10.96
CA GLY A 123 13.42 2.02 9.59
C GLY A 123 14.48 1.96 8.49
N SER A 124 15.76 2.15 8.81
CA SER A 124 16.88 2.04 7.87
C SER A 124 17.41 0.60 7.68
N SER A 125 16.87 -0.40 8.42
CA SER A 125 17.33 -1.79 8.36
C SER A 125 16.69 -2.57 7.21
N ALA A 126 17.33 -2.62 6.05
CA ALA A 126 16.88 -3.41 4.91
C ALA A 126 16.77 -4.91 5.21
N ARG A 127 17.62 -5.44 6.10
CA ARG A 127 17.55 -6.84 6.53
C ARG A 127 16.28 -7.12 7.30
N SER A 128 15.97 -6.31 8.31
CA SER A 128 14.75 -6.45 9.11
C SER A 128 13.49 -6.30 8.24
N ALA A 129 13.51 -5.38 7.26
CA ALA A 129 12.43 -5.24 6.29
C ALA A 129 12.20 -6.52 5.48
N ASN A 130 13.24 -7.13 4.93
CA ASN A 130 13.12 -8.38 4.18
C ASN A 130 12.57 -9.52 5.04
N ASP A 131 13.03 -9.64 6.29
CA ASP A 131 12.53 -10.65 7.24
C ASP A 131 11.06 -10.41 7.59
N ALA A 132 10.63 -9.14 7.72
CA ALA A 132 9.25 -8.74 7.95
C ALA A 132 8.36 -9.08 6.74
N PHE A 133 8.80 -8.76 5.52
CA PHE A 133 8.06 -9.05 4.29
C PHE A 133 7.87 -10.56 4.07
N ALA A 134 8.90 -11.37 4.33
CA ALA A 134 8.78 -12.83 4.22
C ALA A 134 7.64 -13.40 5.08
N ARG A 135 7.34 -12.77 6.22
CA ARG A 135 6.20 -13.15 7.09
C ARG A 135 4.89 -12.53 6.63
N ALA A 136 4.91 -11.24 6.27
CA ALA A 136 3.71 -10.48 5.94
C ALA A 136 3.03 -10.96 4.65
N PHE A 137 3.79 -11.29 3.59
CA PHE A 137 3.25 -11.77 2.33
C PHE A 137 2.50 -13.12 2.44
N SER A 138 2.81 -13.93 3.43
CA SER A 138 2.10 -15.20 3.66
C SER A 138 0.81 -15.04 4.48
N ALA A 139 0.59 -13.88 5.10
CA ALA A 139 -0.57 -13.64 5.94
C ALA A 139 -1.83 -13.40 5.07
N PRO A 140 -2.98 -14.04 5.40
CA PRO A 140 -4.20 -13.81 4.64
C PRO A 140 -4.68 -12.37 4.77
N LYS A 141 -5.24 -11.83 3.68
CA LYS A 141 -5.77 -10.48 3.58
C LYS A 141 -7.20 -10.49 3.06
N ILE A 142 -7.98 -9.50 3.46
CA ILE A 142 -9.30 -9.20 2.93
C ILE A 142 -9.13 -8.23 1.77
N PRO A 143 -9.68 -8.53 0.59
CA PRO A 143 -9.69 -7.60 -0.54
C PRO A 143 -10.44 -6.31 -0.19
N ILE A 144 -9.86 -5.17 -0.59
CA ILE A 144 -10.47 -3.85 -0.54
C ILE A 144 -10.55 -3.31 -1.96
N HIS A 145 -11.71 -2.78 -2.32
CA HIS A 145 -11.96 -2.19 -3.63
C HIS A 145 -12.14 -0.68 -3.47
N LEU A 146 -11.35 0.07 -4.24
CA LEU A 146 -11.44 1.52 -4.36
C LEU A 146 -12.05 1.84 -5.72
N SER A 147 -13.15 2.59 -5.75
CA SER A 147 -13.85 2.93 -6.98
C SER A 147 -14.46 4.32 -6.92
N SER A 148 -15.00 4.81 -8.04
CA SER A 148 -15.65 6.12 -8.15
C SER A 148 -14.79 7.27 -7.61
N ILE A 149 -13.48 7.20 -7.82
CA ILE A 149 -12.53 8.18 -7.32
C ILE A 149 -12.56 9.40 -8.25
N THR A 150 -13.08 10.52 -7.72
CA THR A 150 -13.29 11.75 -8.49
C THR A 150 -13.07 12.99 -7.64
N LEU A 151 -12.62 14.07 -8.25
CA LEU A 151 -12.66 15.39 -7.66
C LEU A 151 -14.03 16.01 -7.89
N VAL A 152 -14.80 16.24 -6.83
CA VAL A 152 -16.11 16.88 -6.92
C VAL A 152 -16.02 18.40 -6.75
N GLN A 153 -14.93 18.88 -6.15
CA GLN A 153 -14.52 20.29 -6.05
C GLN A 153 -12.98 20.30 -6.12
N PRO A 154 -12.33 21.46 -6.34
CA PRO A 154 -10.87 21.51 -6.44
C PRO A 154 -10.11 20.91 -5.25
N ASP A 155 -10.75 20.91 -4.08
CA ASP A 155 -10.19 20.45 -2.80
C ASP A 155 -10.98 19.31 -2.15
N ILE A 156 -11.95 18.67 -2.86
CA ILE A 156 -12.74 17.56 -2.34
C ILE A 156 -12.58 16.33 -3.22
N LEU A 157 -11.90 15.32 -2.69
CA LEU A 157 -11.79 14.00 -3.29
C LEU A 157 -12.95 13.12 -2.78
N ARG A 158 -13.75 12.57 -3.70
CA ARG A 158 -14.75 11.54 -3.40
C ARG A 158 -14.20 10.18 -3.81
N ALA A 159 -14.53 9.17 -3.01
CA ALA A 159 -14.24 7.78 -3.34
C ALA A 159 -15.31 6.86 -2.75
N HIS A 160 -15.51 5.69 -3.39
CA HIS A 160 -16.27 4.57 -2.84
C HIS A 160 -15.29 3.52 -2.35
N ILE A 161 -15.48 3.03 -1.11
CA ILE A 161 -14.61 2.03 -0.47
C ILE A 161 -15.49 0.84 -0.11
N GLU A 162 -15.13 -0.33 -0.63
CA GLU A 162 -15.82 -1.58 -0.35
C GLU A 162 -14.83 -2.65 0.08
N THR A 163 -15.23 -3.54 1.02
CA THR A 163 -14.45 -4.71 1.42
C THR A 163 -15.22 -5.99 1.15
N GLU A 164 -14.53 -7.10 0.96
CA GLU A 164 -15.16 -8.41 1.05
C GLU A 164 -15.65 -8.68 2.49
N ALA A 165 -16.52 -9.69 2.65
CA ALA A 165 -17.06 -10.04 3.95
C ALA A 165 -15.97 -10.54 4.89
N LEU A 166 -16.03 -10.10 6.15
CA LEU A 166 -15.14 -10.54 7.21
C LEU A 166 -15.47 -11.99 7.57
N THR A 167 -14.49 -12.89 7.45
CA THR A 167 -14.61 -14.32 7.80
C THR A 167 -13.99 -14.63 9.15
N ASP A 168 -14.35 -15.78 9.74
CA ASP A 168 -13.85 -16.27 11.06
C ASP A 168 -12.33 -16.31 11.18
N SER A 169 -11.63 -16.47 10.05
CA SER A 169 -10.16 -16.54 10.01
C SER A 169 -9.45 -15.26 10.46
N PHE A 170 -10.16 -14.12 10.56
CA PHE A 170 -9.60 -12.84 10.97
C PHE A 170 -9.88 -12.46 12.43
N GLY A 171 -10.52 -13.33 13.20
CA GLY A 171 -10.83 -13.14 14.61
C GLY A 171 -12.17 -12.49 14.87
N GLU A 172 -12.54 -12.38 16.15
CA GLU A 172 -13.89 -11.96 16.59
C GLU A 172 -14.07 -10.42 16.71
N ARG A 173 -12.97 -9.66 16.67
CA ARG A 173 -13.04 -8.20 16.84
C ARG A 173 -13.30 -7.52 15.52
N ASP A 174 -14.23 -6.58 15.53
CA ASP A 174 -14.55 -5.76 14.36
C ASP A 174 -13.35 -4.90 13.93
N PRO A 175 -12.71 -5.16 12.78
CA PRO A 175 -11.60 -4.35 12.30
C PRO A 175 -12.08 -2.95 11.90
N GLU A 176 -11.20 -2.00 12.07
CA GLU A 176 -11.40 -0.60 11.73
C GLU A 176 -10.99 -0.34 10.29
N VAL A 177 -11.81 0.46 9.59
CA VAL A 177 -11.52 0.89 8.21
C VAL A 177 -10.88 2.26 8.25
N TYR A 178 -9.70 2.37 7.70
CA TYR A 178 -8.95 3.62 7.57
C TYR A 178 -8.81 4.03 6.11
N VAL A 179 -8.75 5.34 5.90
CA VAL A 179 -8.33 5.94 4.63
C VAL A 179 -7.19 6.90 4.88
N ALA A 180 -6.23 6.90 3.96
CA ALA A 180 -5.16 7.87 3.91
C ALA A 180 -5.10 8.53 2.53
N VAL A 181 -4.81 9.84 2.51
CA VAL A 181 -4.40 10.58 1.31
C VAL A 181 -2.94 10.92 1.48
N ALA A 182 -2.12 10.54 0.53
CA ALA A 182 -0.69 10.79 0.57
C ALA A 182 -0.18 11.44 -0.71
N LEU A 183 0.80 12.32 -0.59
CA LEU A 183 1.58 12.83 -1.71
C LEU A 183 2.45 11.70 -2.27
N ASP A 184 2.46 11.50 -3.58
CA ASP A 184 3.35 10.52 -4.22
C ASP A 184 4.81 10.81 -3.94
N HIS A 185 5.16 12.10 -3.96
CA HIS A 185 6.50 12.60 -3.76
C HIS A 185 6.45 13.99 -3.14
N ALA A 186 7.38 14.28 -2.24
CA ALA A 186 7.57 15.58 -1.65
C ALA A 186 9.07 15.87 -1.49
N GLU A 187 9.45 17.13 -1.60
CA GLU A 187 10.82 17.58 -1.40
C GLU A 187 10.83 18.83 -0.52
N SER A 188 11.85 18.93 0.32
CA SER A 188 12.08 20.10 1.19
C SER A 188 13.54 20.50 1.19
N GLU A 189 13.78 21.81 1.25
CA GLU A 189 15.09 22.36 1.56
C GLU A 189 15.14 22.72 3.05
N VAL A 190 15.75 21.85 3.84
CA VAL A 190 15.84 22.00 5.29
C VAL A 190 16.87 23.08 5.60
N SER A 191 16.42 24.20 6.17
CA SER A 191 17.32 25.35 6.39
C SER A 191 18.04 25.33 7.74
N ARG A 192 17.54 24.53 8.72
CA ARG A 192 18.05 24.49 10.11
C ARG A 192 17.84 23.13 10.72
N GLY A 193 18.29 22.93 11.96
CA GLY A 193 18.21 21.67 12.68
C GLY A 193 19.29 20.68 12.24
N GLU A 194 19.16 19.41 12.60
CA GLU A 194 20.18 18.39 12.35
C GLU A 194 20.42 18.11 10.83
N ASN A 195 19.42 18.32 9.98
CA ASN A 195 19.50 18.18 8.54
C ASN A 195 19.67 19.53 7.83
N GLY A 196 20.04 20.59 8.53
CA GLY A 196 20.21 21.93 7.97
C GLY A 196 21.15 21.96 6.75
N GLY A 197 20.70 22.60 5.65
CA GLY A 197 21.41 22.69 4.38
C GLY A 197 21.22 21.49 3.45
N GLN A 198 20.42 20.48 3.83
CA GLN A 198 20.11 19.32 2.99
C GLN A 198 18.80 19.52 2.23
N ARG A 199 18.73 18.95 1.03
CA ARG A 199 17.49 18.72 0.30
C ARG A 199 17.04 17.28 0.58
N LEU A 200 15.88 17.14 1.20
CA LEU A 200 15.27 15.85 1.52
C LEU A 200 14.16 15.53 0.53
N ALA A 201 14.02 14.23 0.22
CA ALA A 201 12.99 13.72 -0.67
C ALA A 201 12.23 12.59 0.04
N HIS A 202 10.91 12.66 -0.02
CA HIS A 202 10.00 11.74 0.65
C HIS A 202 9.03 11.11 -0.33
N THR A 203 8.54 9.93 -0.01
CA THR A 203 7.58 9.16 -0.83
C THR A 203 6.36 8.81 0.01
N ALA A 204 5.17 8.88 -0.57
CA ALA A 204 3.91 8.55 0.08
C ALA A 204 3.66 9.32 1.38
N VAL A 205 3.92 10.63 1.36
CA VAL A 205 3.81 11.50 2.55
C VAL A 205 2.33 11.67 2.92
N VAL A 206 1.95 11.15 4.07
CA VAL A 206 0.56 11.17 4.52
C VAL A 206 0.15 12.60 4.88
N ARG A 207 -0.97 13.08 4.27
CA ARG A 207 -1.58 14.39 4.58
C ARG A 207 -2.88 14.23 5.33
N THR A 208 -3.57 13.11 5.13
CA THR A 208 -4.81 12.77 5.83
C THR A 208 -4.79 11.31 6.20
N LEU A 209 -5.13 11.00 7.45
CA LEU A 209 -5.35 9.64 7.93
C LEU A 209 -6.59 9.65 8.82
N LEU A 210 -7.65 8.94 8.39
CA LEU A 210 -8.94 8.93 9.06
C LEU A 210 -9.49 7.53 9.22
N LYS A 211 -10.02 7.23 10.40
CA LYS A 211 -10.91 6.10 10.60
C LYS A 211 -12.29 6.47 10.08
N ILE A 212 -12.81 5.68 9.14
CA ILE A 212 -14.13 5.94 8.50
C ILE A 212 -15.23 4.99 8.97
N GLY A 213 -14.88 3.93 9.68
CA GLY A 213 -15.85 2.96 10.20
C GLY A 213 -15.20 1.70 10.74
N SER A 214 -16.01 0.66 10.88
CA SER A 214 -15.58 -0.70 11.23
C SER A 214 -16.42 -1.73 10.48
N VAL A 215 -15.89 -2.94 10.33
CA VAL A 215 -16.56 -4.06 9.65
C VAL A 215 -17.02 -5.06 10.69
N GLN A 216 -18.33 -5.34 10.74
CA GLN A 216 -18.86 -6.39 11.60
C GLN A 216 -18.59 -7.78 10.99
N HIS A 217 -18.46 -8.76 11.86
CA HIS A 217 -18.27 -10.14 11.46
C HIS A 217 -19.35 -10.63 10.49
N GLY A 218 -18.96 -11.32 9.43
CA GLY A 218 -19.86 -11.80 8.37
C GLY A 218 -20.42 -10.73 7.44
N GLN A 219 -20.10 -9.44 7.66
CA GLN A 219 -20.57 -8.34 6.84
C GLN A 219 -19.50 -7.79 5.92
N ARG A 220 -19.95 -7.07 4.89
CA ARG A 220 -19.13 -6.22 4.02
C ARG A 220 -19.18 -4.80 4.52
N PHE A 221 -18.12 -4.05 4.31
CA PHE A 221 -18.14 -2.60 4.43
C PHE A 221 -18.34 -1.99 3.05
N ALA A 222 -19.19 -0.99 2.94
CA ALA A 222 -19.37 -0.19 1.73
C ALA A 222 -19.76 1.24 2.11
N GLN A 223 -18.95 2.22 1.72
CA GLN A 223 -19.19 3.63 2.08
C GLN A 223 -18.58 4.57 1.03
N ASP A 224 -19.35 5.62 0.70
CA ASP A 224 -18.84 6.80 0.02
C ASP A 224 -18.19 7.75 1.02
N VAL A 225 -16.99 8.21 0.71
CA VAL A 225 -16.27 9.18 1.53
C VAL A 225 -15.99 10.45 0.73
N GLN A 226 -15.90 11.57 1.46
CA GLN A 226 -15.41 12.84 0.94
C GLN A 226 -14.24 13.30 1.80
N LEU A 227 -13.09 13.47 1.14
CA LEU A 227 -11.83 13.82 1.80
C LEU A 227 -11.44 15.21 1.35
N LYS A 228 -11.27 16.11 2.32
CA LYS A 228 -10.80 17.47 2.04
C LYS A 228 -9.29 17.43 1.83
N LEU A 229 -8.86 17.95 0.69
CA LEU A 229 -7.45 18.12 0.35
C LEU A 229 -6.94 19.46 0.88
N GLU A 230 -5.65 19.55 1.14
CA GLU A 230 -5.02 20.84 1.45
C GLU A 230 -5.08 21.78 0.26
N PRO A 231 -5.28 23.09 0.48
CA PRO A 231 -5.30 24.06 -0.60
C PRO A 231 -4.02 24.03 -1.44
N GLY A 232 -4.18 24.03 -2.76
CA GLY A 232 -3.05 24.01 -3.70
C GLY A 232 -2.43 22.64 -3.96
N THR A 233 -2.97 21.57 -3.37
CA THR A 233 -2.54 20.20 -3.68
C THR A 233 -2.92 19.82 -5.11
N ASP A 234 -1.95 19.36 -5.90
CA ASP A 234 -2.20 18.80 -7.22
C ASP A 234 -2.68 17.35 -7.10
N PRO A 235 -3.94 17.05 -7.45
CA PRO A 235 -4.48 15.71 -7.31
C PRO A 235 -3.76 14.64 -8.15
N ARG A 236 -3.06 15.06 -9.21
CA ARG A 236 -2.29 14.15 -10.07
C ARG A 236 -1.11 13.49 -9.36
N HIS A 237 -0.70 14.06 -8.24
CA HIS A 237 0.40 13.59 -7.40
C HIS A 237 -0.08 13.03 -6.07
N LEU A 238 -1.34 12.57 -6.03
CA LEU A 238 -1.93 11.95 -4.85
C LEU A 238 -2.18 10.47 -5.07
N ARG A 239 -2.08 9.74 -3.96
CA ARG A 239 -2.63 8.40 -3.82
C ARG A 239 -3.65 8.34 -2.71
N LEU A 240 -4.72 7.60 -2.96
CA LEU A 240 -5.70 7.19 -1.97
C LEU A 240 -5.36 5.78 -1.51
N ILE A 241 -5.23 5.59 -0.21
CA ILE A 241 -4.98 4.29 0.41
C ILE A 241 -6.16 3.98 1.32
N ALA A 242 -6.68 2.75 1.27
CA ALA A 242 -7.59 2.25 2.29
C ALA A 242 -7.02 0.98 2.91
N PHE A 243 -7.20 0.82 4.22
CA PHE A 243 -6.76 -0.40 4.90
C PHE A 243 -7.71 -0.79 6.04
N LEU A 244 -7.75 -2.10 6.27
CA LEU A 244 -8.45 -2.72 7.39
C LEU A 244 -7.44 -3.07 8.47
N GLN A 245 -7.65 -2.55 9.67
CA GLN A 245 -6.78 -2.80 10.82
C GLN A 245 -7.55 -3.34 12.00
N GLN A 246 -7.06 -4.38 12.63
CA GLN A 246 -7.62 -4.84 13.91
C GLN A 246 -7.54 -3.74 14.97
N PRO A 247 -8.51 -3.63 15.90
CA PRO A 247 -8.54 -2.57 16.90
C PRO A 247 -7.23 -2.42 17.69
N HIS A 248 -7.02 -1.21 18.21
CA HIS A 248 -5.82 -0.84 18.98
C HIS A 248 -4.53 -1.01 18.17
N GLN A 249 -4.49 -0.47 16.93
CA GLN A 249 -3.37 -0.64 15.99
C GLN A 249 -2.90 -2.10 15.86
N GLY A 250 -3.86 -3.04 15.84
CA GLY A 250 -3.57 -4.45 15.63
C GLY A 250 -3.07 -4.73 14.22
N ARG A 251 -3.15 -6.00 13.82
CA ARG A 251 -2.70 -6.43 12.48
C ARG A 251 -3.50 -5.76 11.38
N VAL A 252 -2.83 -5.29 10.33
CA VAL A 252 -3.46 -4.87 9.08
C VAL A 252 -3.83 -6.12 8.27
N ILE A 253 -5.13 -6.30 8.04
CA ILE A 253 -5.70 -7.49 7.41
C ILE A 253 -6.23 -7.24 6.00
N GLY A 254 -6.06 -6.05 5.47
CA GLY A 254 -6.38 -5.67 4.10
C GLY A 254 -5.80 -4.30 3.79
N VAL A 255 -5.32 -4.08 2.58
CA VAL A 255 -4.86 -2.78 2.10
C VAL A 255 -5.05 -2.68 0.60
N ALA A 256 -5.42 -1.49 0.13
CA ALA A 256 -5.50 -1.14 -1.28
C ALA A 256 -4.99 0.27 -1.51
N VAL A 257 -4.45 0.53 -2.69
CA VAL A 257 -3.94 1.83 -3.11
C VAL A 257 -4.42 2.17 -4.52
N HIS A 258 -4.73 3.43 -4.74
CA HIS A 258 -5.08 3.98 -6.05
C HIS A 258 -4.40 5.34 -6.26
N SER A 259 -3.73 5.51 -7.40
CA SER A 259 -3.15 6.80 -7.79
C SER A 259 -4.24 7.68 -8.40
N VAL A 260 -4.53 8.82 -7.76
CA VAL A 260 -5.68 9.69 -8.11
C VAL A 260 -5.55 10.28 -9.53
N GLY A 261 -4.35 10.50 -10.01
CA GLY A 261 -4.09 11.11 -11.33
C GLY A 261 -4.02 10.16 -12.52
N MET A 262 -4.17 8.86 -12.32
CA MET A 262 -4.19 7.86 -13.40
C MET A 262 -5.63 7.45 -13.71
N ASN A 263 -6.28 8.15 -14.64
CA ASN A 263 -7.53 7.74 -15.29
C ASN A 263 -7.23 7.14 -16.65
#